data_0595f3dd76454aae00a595e980cabfd3
#
_entry.id   0595f3dd76454aae00a595e980cabfd3
#
_cell.length_a   1.000
_cell.length_b   1.000
_cell.length_c   1.000
_cell.angle_alpha   90.00
_cell.angle_beta   90.00
_cell.angle_gamma   90.00
#
_symmetry.space_group_name_H-M   'P 1'
#
loop_
_entity.id
_entity.type
_entity.pdbx_description
1 polymer ?
#
loop_
_entity_poly.entity_id
_entity_poly.type
_entity_poly.pdbx_seq_one_letter_code
_entity_poly.pdbx_strand_id
1 'polypeptide(L)'
;KRWYIYEKHPIENASEYCYILHRIVNSDPDRLQMIKNLFEVHNKIIIFYNYDYELEILRTLKDVCPNIAEWNGHNHQQIPNTDKWIYLVQYTAGCEGWNCITTDTIIFYSQNYSYKVMQQAAGRIDRVNTPFVDLYYYYLKSSSKIDKAVSAALARKKKFNEKDFCQKFENRPRYEQMDLPLSNDDKKIDNIDITKYCEVNNSWSNPLK
;
A
#
# COMPACT_ATOMS: atom_id res chain seq x y z
N LYS A 1 -22.62 10.10 -17.08
CA LYS A 1 -21.36 10.63 -16.53
C LYS A 1 -21.18 10.09 -15.11
N ARG A 2 -19.96 9.66 -14.74
CA ARG A 2 -19.61 9.27 -13.37
C ARG A 2 -19.26 10.53 -12.57
N TRP A 3 -19.66 10.59 -11.29
CA TRP A 3 -19.42 11.74 -10.42
C TRP A 3 -18.32 11.46 -9.42
N TYR A 4 -17.48 12.46 -9.16
CA TYR A 4 -16.56 12.49 -8.06
C TYR A 4 -17.32 12.88 -6.78
N ILE A 5 -17.64 11.89 -5.96
CA ILE A 5 -18.54 12.07 -4.81
C ILE A 5 -17.97 13.00 -3.72
N TYR A 6 -16.64 13.12 -3.62
CA TYR A 6 -15.99 13.96 -2.62
C TYR A 6 -15.93 15.45 -3.02
N GLU A 7 -15.85 15.74 -4.32
CA GLU A 7 -15.72 17.11 -4.85
C GLU A 7 -16.93 17.55 -5.69
N LYS A 8 -17.94 16.68 -5.81
CA LYS A 8 -19.24 16.96 -6.46
C LYS A 8 -19.16 17.46 -7.90
N HIS A 9 -18.20 16.97 -8.67
CA HIS A 9 -18.09 17.24 -10.11
C HIS A 9 -18.02 15.94 -10.93
N PRO A 10 -18.27 15.99 -12.25
CA PRO A 10 -18.10 14.82 -13.11
C PRO A 10 -16.65 14.38 -13.20
N ILE A 11 -16.39 13.08 -13.18
CA ILE A 11 -15.05 12.52 -13.43
C ILE A 11 -14.64 12.81 -14.87
N GLU A 12 -13.51 13.45 -15.07
CA GLU A 12 -13.07 13.95 -16.38
C GLU A 12 -12.06 13.03 -17.06
N ASN A 13 -11.24 12.31 -16.29
CA ASN A 13 -10.15 11.52 -16.83
C ASN A 13 -9.90 10.21 -16.06
N ALA A 14 -9.07 9.34 -16.67
CA ALA A 14 -8.74 8.03 -16.13
C ALA A 14 -7.95 8.10 -14.82
N SER A 15 -7.06 9.08 -14.67
CA SER A 15 -6.25 9.24 -13.47
C SER A 15 -7.10 9.62 -12.27
N GLU A 16 -8.03 10.54 -12.45
CA GLU A 16 -9.00 10.92 -11.42
C GLU A 16 -9.88 9.73 -11.01
N TYR A 17 -10.34 8.95 -11.98
CA TYR A 17 -11.13 7.75 -11.70
C TYR A 17 -10.32 6.73 -10.88
N CYS A 18 -9.09 6.45 -11.27
CA CYS A 18 -8.21 5.54 -10.53
C CYS A 18 -7.88 6.07 -9.13
N TYR A 19 -7.66 7.39 -8.99
CA TYR A 19 -7.44 8.02 -7.69
C TYR A 19 -8.63 7.82 -6.75
N ILE A 20 -9.86 8.02 -7.24
CA ILE A 20 -11.08 7.81 -6.44
C ILE A 20 -11.20 6.35 -6.01
N LEU A 21 -10.96 5.41 -6.92
CA LEU A 21 -10.98 3.98 -6.60
C LEU A 21 -9.96 3.64 -5.50
N HIS A 22 -8.74 4.17 -5.60
CA HIS A 22 -7.73 3.99 -4.55
C HIS A 22 -8.15 4.62 -3.24
N ARG A 23 -8.72 5.83 -3.27
CA ARG A 23 -9.18 6.51 -2.07
C ARG A 23 -10.25 5.71 -1.34
N ILE A 24 -11.22 5.13 -2.07
CA ILE A 24 -12.24 4.25 -1.49
C ILE A 24 -11.60 3.01 -0.87
N VAL A 25 -10.75 2.33 -1.60
CA VAL A 25 -10.14 1.05 -1.19
C VAL A 25 -9.13 1.22 -0.06
N ASN A 26 -8.29 2.26 -0.13
CA ASN A 26 -7.23 2.48 0.84
C ASN A 26 -7.71 3.19 2.12
N SER A 27 -8.94 3.74 2.11
CA SER A 27 -9.58 4.28 3.32
C SER A 27 -10.31 3.21 4.14
N ASP A 28 -10.22 1.94 3.74
CA ASP A 28 -10.79 0.83 4.49
C ASP A 28 -10.09 0.70 5.86
N PRO A 29 -10.85 0.73 6.97
CA PRO A 29 -10.27 0.65 8.33
C PRO A 29 -9.53 -0.65 8.59
N ASP A 30 -9.84 -1.73 7.89
CA ASP A 30 -9.17 -3.02 8.04
C ASP A 30 -7.68 -2.94 7.66
N ARG A 31 -7.31 -2.05 6.71
CA ARG A 31 -5.90 -1.80 6.38
C ARG A 31 -5.13 -1.25 7.57
N LEU A 32 -5.73 -0.31 8.30
CA LEU A 32 -5.11 0.28 9.48
C LEU A 32 -5.02 -0.74 10.63
N GLN A 33 -6.06 -1.55 10.80
CA GLN A 33 -6.07 -2.62 11.80
C GLN A 33 -5.00 -3.67 11.50
N MET A 34 -4.79 -4.02 10.23
CA MET A 34 -3.70 -4.92 9.82
C MET A 34 -2.33 -4.36 10.22
N ILE A 35 -2.09 -3.06 10.02
CA ILE A 35 -0.83 -2.43 10.43
C ILE A 35 -0.65 -2.51 11.95
N LYS A 36 -1.71 -2.25 12.73
CA LYS A 36 -1.67 -2.38 14.19
C LYS A 36 -1.28 -3.79 14.61
N ASN A 37 -1.88 -4.81 13.99
CA ASN A 37 -1.55 -6.20 14.26
C ASN A 37 -0.09 -6.55 13.90
N LEU A 38 0.41 -6.04 12.76
CA LEU A 38 1.81 -6.22 12.37
C LEU A 38 2.76 -5.50 13.32
N PHE A 39 2.37 -4.35 13.86
CA PHE A 39 3.18 -3.60 14.82
C PHE A 39 3.30 -4.28 16.18
N GLU A 40 2.37 -5.16 16.56
CA GLU A 40 2.51 -6.02 17.74
C GLU A 40 3.62 -7.07 17.59
N VAL A 41 3.89 -7.48 16.33
CA VAL A 41 4.94 -8.46 16.01
C VAL A 41 6.28 -7.77 15.73
N HIS A 42 6.23 -6.66 15.00
CA HIS A 42 7.41 -5.90 14.55
C HIS A 42 7.48 -4.55 15.26
N ASN A 43 8.47 -4.36 16.10
CA ASN A 43 8.61 -3.13 16.90
C ASN A 43 9.02 -1.90 16.08
N LYS A 44 9.62 -2.09 14.91
CA LYS A 44 10.18 -1.04 14.06
C LYS A 44 9.71 -1.26 12.63
N ILE A 45 8.91 -0.35 12.09
CA ILE A 45 8.26 -0.53 10.79
C ILE A 45 8.44 0.71 9.93
N ILE A 46 8.81 0.51 8.67
CA ILE A 46 8.71 1.53 7.62
C ILE A 46 7.42 1.30 6.85
N ILE A 47 6.62 2.35 6.65
CA ILE A 47 5.38 2.28 5.88
C ILE A 47 5.49 3.20 4.67
N PHE A 48 5.45 2.61 3.46
CA PHE A 48 5.40 3.36 2.22
C PHE A 48 3.96 3.66 1.80
N TYR A 49 3.71 4.89 1.35
CA TYR A 49 2.40 5.36 0.89
C TYR A 49 2.53 6.27 -0.34
N ASN A 50 1.42 6.47 -1.09
CA ASN A 50 1.39 7.31 -2.30
C ASN A 50 0.80 8.70 -2.05
N TYR A 51 -0.34 8.81 -1.35
CA TYR A 51 -1.20 9.99 -1.35
C TYR A 51 -1.32 10.63 0.03
N ASP A 52 -1.58 11.93 0.07
CA ASP A 52 -1.69 12.68 1.33
C ASP A 52 -2.86 12.21 2.21
N TYR A 53 -3.99 11.78 1.61
CA TYR A 53 -5.09 11.20 2.40
C TYR A 53 -4.66 9.89 3.10
N GLU A 54 -3.74 9.10 2.52
CA GLU A 54 -3.17 7.91 3.17
C GLU A 54 -2.31 8.32 4.36
N LEU A 55 -1.53 9.40 4.22
CA LEU A 55 -0.75 9.95 5.32
C LEU A 55 -1.65 10.37 6.50
N GLU A 56 -2.76 11.05 6.23
CA GLU A 56 -3.72 11.44 7.28
C GLU A 56 -4.26 10.23 8.03
N ILE A 57 -4.59 9.16 7.31
CA ILE A 57 -5.02 7.89 7.92
C ILE A 57 -3.89 7.28 8.76
N LEU A 58 -2.67 7.22 8.22
CA LEU A 58 -1.51 6.63 8.89
C LEU A 58 -1.08 7.42 10.14
N ARG A 59 -1.28 8.74 10.17
CA ARG A 59 -1.02 9.58 11.35
C ARG A 59 -1.85 9.18 12.56
N THR A 60 -3.01 8.53 12.38
CA THR A 60 -3.82 8.01 13.49
C THR A 60 -3.13 6.87 14.25
N LEU A 61 -2.07 6.27 13.68
CA LEU A 61 -1.24 5.29 14.38
C LEU A 61 -0.49 5.87 15.59
N LYS A 62 -0.48 7.19 15.79
CA LYS A 62 0.04 7.83 17.01
C LYS A 62 -0.62 7.32 18.28
N ASP A 63 -1.86 6.82 18.16
CA ASP A 63 -2.58 6.22 19.29
C ASP A 63 -1.92 4.92 19.81
N VAL A 64 -1.21 4.19 18.91
CA VAL A 64 -0.53 2.93 19.26
C VAL A 64 0.99 3.07 19.32
N CYS A 65 1.56 4.04 18.63
CA CYS A 65 2.98 4.33 18.62
C CYS A 65 3.24 5.85 18.68
N PRO A 66 3.69 6.40 19.80
CA PRO A 66 4.01 7.83 19.91
C PRO A 66 5.23 8.24 19.06
N ASN A 67 6.13 7.30 18.77
CA ASN A 67 7.37 7.55 18.05
C ASN A 67 7.15 7.37 16.53
N ILE A 68 6.36 8.25 15.92
CA ILE A 68 6.16 8.31 14.48
C ILE A 68 6.96 9.47 13.91
N ALA A 69 7.69 9.19 12.83
CA ALA A 69 8.38 10.20 12.03
C ALA A 69 7.99 10.07 10.55
N GLU A 70 8.18 11.13 9.78
CA GLU A 70 7.71 11.26 8.41
C GLU A 70 8.83 11.68 7.47
N TRP A 71 8.84 11.08 6.26
CA TRP A 71 9.65 11.50 5.13
C TRP A 71 8.77 11.69 3.89
N ASN A 72 8.52 12.93 3.55
CA ASN A 72 7.67 13.31 2.41
C ASN A 72 8.15 14.64 1.83
N GLY A 73 7.43 15.19 0.85
CA GLY A 73 7.79 16.45 0.18
C GLY A 73 7.89 17.68 1.10
N HIS A 74 7.35 17.61 2.30
CA HIS A 74 7.31 18.73 3.26
C HIS A 74 8.15 18.47 4.52
N ASN A 75 8.26 17.20 4.94
CA ASN A 75 8.92 16.79 6.17
C ASN A 75 10.02 15.76 5.87
N HIS A 76 11.24 16.04 6.33
CA HIS A 76 12.39 15.14 6.24
C HIS A 76 12.92 14.82 7.65
N GLN A 77 12.07 14.15 8.45
CA GLN A 77 12.44 13.80 9.82
C GLN A 77 13.42 12.62 9.82
N GLN A 78 14.30 12.58 10.82
CA GLN A 78 15.20 11.45 11.03
C GLN A 78 14.41 10.22 11.52
N ILE A 79 14.92 9.02 11.16
CA ILE A 79 14.37 7.78 11.69
C ILE A 79 14.49 7.78 13.22
N PRO A 80 13.42 7.49 13.98
CA PRO A 80 13.48 7.52 15.43
C PRO A 80 14.50 6.51 15.98
N ASN A 81 15.27 6.95 16.98
CA ASN A 81 16.24 6.09 17.67
C ASN A 81 15.65 5.56 18.98
N THR A 82 14.59 4.77 18.87
CA THR A 82 13.87 4.14 19.99
C THR A 82 13.64 2.66 19.70
N ASP A 83 13.21 1.91 20.70
CA ASP A 83 12.95 0.47 20.54
C ASP A 83 11.69 0.16 19.75
N LYS A 84 10.71 1.08 19.76
CA LYS A 84 9.46 0.96 18.99
C LYS A 84 9.20 2.25 18.25
N TRP A 85 9.03 2.14 16.92
CA TRP A 85 8.73 3.30 16.07
C TRP A 85 8.07 2.92 14.74
N ILE A 86 7.40 3.89 14.14
CA ILE A 86 6.85 3.83 12.79
C ILE A 86 7.45 4.98 11.96
N TYR A 87 7.92 4.67 10.77
CA TYR A 87 8.46 5.64 9.83
C TYR A 87 7.60 5.69 8.57
N LEU A 88 6.91 6.81 8.35
CA LEU A 88 6.00 7.02 7.23
C LEU A 88 6.75 7.65 6.06
N VAL A 89 6.81 6.98 4.92
CA VAL A 89 7.61 7.40 3.77
C VAL A 89 6.75 7.51 2.52
N GLN A 90 6.69 8.72 1.94
CA GLN A 90 6.04 8.92 0.66
C GLN A 90 6.96 8.41 -0.47
N TYR A 91 6.43 7.61 -1.41
CA TYR A 91 7.24 7.04 -2.48
C TYR A 91 8.01 8.08 -3.29
N THR A 92 7.40 9.22 -3.59
CA THR A 92 8.01 10.29 -4.40
C THR A 92 9.21 10.93 -3.72
N ALA A 93 9.18 11.08 -2.40
CA ALA A 93 10.27 11.64 -1.61
C ALA A 93 11.25 10.56 -1.13
N GLY A 94 10.78 9.32 -0.95
CA GLY A 94 11.57 8.19 -0.44
C GLY A 94 12.56 7.60 -1.45
N CYS A 95 12.58 8.09 -2.70
CA CYS A 95 13.53 7.64 -3.71
C CYS A 95 14.94 8.20 -3.51
N GLU A 96 15.14 9.17 -2.61
CA GLU A 96 16.41 9.87 -2.43
C GLU A 96 17.03 9.62 -1.04
N GLY A 97 18.31 9.27 -1.05
CA GLY A 97 19.34 9.60 -0.08
C GLY A 97 19.32 8.96 1.31
N TRP A 98 18.37 8.09 1.70
CA TRP A 98 18.41 7.45 3.00
C TRP A 98 18.39 5.93 2.94
N ASN A 99 18.96 5.29 3.95
CA ASN A 99 18.93 3.85 4.15
C ASN A 99 18.59 3.55 5.60
N CYS A 100 17.96 2.41 5.84
CA CYS A 100 17.67 1.96 7.18
C CYS A 100 18.17 0.53 7.39
N ILE A 101 19.03 0.37 8.40
CA ILE A 101 19.52 -0.93 8.84
C ILE A 101 19.07 -1.25 10.27
N THR A 102 18.14 -0.48 10.81
CA THR A 102 17.62 -0.64 12.18
C THR A 102 16.28 -1.32 12.25
N THR A 103 15.71 -1.70 11.10
CA THR A 103 14.53 -2.54 10.97
C THR A 103 14.70 -3.56 9.85
N ASP A 104 14.00 -4.66 9.99
CA ASP A 104 13.85 -5.73 9.00
C ASP A 104 12.51 -5.66 8.24
N THR A 105 11.65 -4.67 8.55
CA THR A 105 10.25 -4.71 8.13
C THR A 105 9.81 -3.47 7.34
N ILE A 106 9.25 -3.72 6.17
CA ILE A 106 8.54 -2.71 5.35
C ILE A 106 7.10 -3.13 5.12
N ILE A 107 6.18 -2.18 5.29
CA ILE A 107 4.78 -2.29 4.87
C ILE A 107 4.54 -1.36 3.69
N PHE A 108 4.02 -1.89 2.61
CA PHE A 108 3.51 -1.12 1.48
C PHE A 108 2.01 -0.93 1.68
N TYR A 109 1.61 0.24 2.21
CA TYR A 109 0.21 0.58 2.48
C TYR A 109 -0.66 0.56 1.22
N SER A 110 -0.11 1.12 0.16
CA SER A 110 -0.62 1.02 -1.20
C SER A 110 0.52 0.75 -2.17
N GLN A 111 0.26 0.09 -3.30
CA GLN A 111 1.27 -0.16 -4.30
C GLN A 111 1.48 1.05 -5.22
N ASN A 112 2.72 1.45 -5.46
CA ASN A 112 3.03 2.41 -6.50
C ASN A 112 2.87 1.78 -7.88
N TYR A 113 2.47 2.56 -8.89
CA TYR A 113 2.29 2.10 -10.27
C TYR A 113 3.58 1.69 -10.98
N SER A 114 4.73 2.07 -10.44
CA SER A 114 6.04 1.81 -11.02
C SER A 114 6.76 0.67 -10.31
N TYR A 115 7.06 -0.40 -11.03
CA TYR A 115 7.87 -1.50 -10.53
C TYR A 115 9.25 -1.01 -10.01
N LYS A 116 9.90 -0.09 -10.73
CA LYS A 116 11.19 0.48 -10.33
C LYS A 116 11.11 1.18 -8.97
N VAL A 117 10.06 1.96 -8.74
CA VAL A 117 9.83 2.65 -7.46
C VAL A 117 9.62 1.65 -6.33
N MET A 118 8.83 0.60 -6.57
CA MET A 118 8.61 -0.47 -5.59
C MET A 118 9.93 -1.19 -5.23
N GLN A 119 10.76 -1.49 -6.22
CA GLN A 119 12.09 -2.09 -5.98
C GLN A 119 13.00 -1.17 -5.17
N GLN A 120 13.04 0.11 -5.51
CA GLN A 120 13.85 1.10 -4.77
C GLN A 120 13.39 1.22 -3.32
N ALA A 121 12.08 1.22 -3.07
CA ALA A 121 11.53 1.24 -1.73
C ALA A 121 11.90 -0.02 -0.94
N ALA A 122 11.78 -1.21 -1.53
CA ALA A 122 12.20 -2.46 -0.89
C ALA A 122 13.70 -2.46 -0.56
N GLY A 123 14.54 -1.95 -1.45
CA GLY A 123 15.99 -1.87 -1.24
C GLY A 123 16.44 -0.91 -0.13
N ARG A 124 15.53 -0.23 0.60
CA ARG A 124 15.92 0.67 1.70
C ARG A 124 16.41 -0.07 2.94
N ILE A 125 15.97 -1.30 3.17
CA ILE A 125 16.42 -2.17 4.27
C ILE A 125 17.32 -3.30 3.79
N ASP A 126 17.26 -3.67 2.50
CA ASP A 126 18.12 -4.70 1.90
C ASP A 126 19.48 -4.08 1.56
N ARG A 127 20.39 -4.11 2.51
CA ARG A 127 21.72 -3.52 2.43
C ARG A 127 22.79 -4.54 2.83
N VAL A 128 23.96 -4.41 2.23
CA VAL A 128 25.11 -5.30 2.50
C VAL A 128 25.48 -5.34 4.00
N ASN A 129 25.23 -4.25 4.73
CA ASN A 129 25.55 -4.10 6.15
C ASN A 129 24.33 -4.22 7.07
N THR A 130 23.21 -4.74 6.58
CA THR A 130 22.05 -5.03 7.46
C THR A 130 22.42 -6.14 8.45
N PRO A 131 22.07 -6.00 9.74
CA PRO A 131 22.29 -7.04 10.74
C PRO A 131 21.26 -8.17 10.68
N PHE A 132 20.19 -8.00 9.91
CA PHE A 132 19.07 -8.94 9.83
C PHE A 132 19.31 -10.02 8.78
N VAL A 133 19.01 -11.26 9.12
CA VAL A 133 19.07 -12.42 8.20
C VAL A 133 17.83 -12.46 7.32
N ASP A 134 16.66 -12.22 7.93
CA ASP A 134 15.38 -12.20 7.25
C ASP A 134 14.85 -10.78 7.15
N LEU A 135 14.25 -10.45 6.00
CA LEU A 135 13.60 -9.17 5.73
C LEU A 135 12.15 -9.39 5.36
N TYR A 136 11.25 -8.64 5.98
CA TYR A 136 9.81 -8.79 5.84
C TYR A 136 9.20 -7.67 5.01
N TYR A 137 8.48 -8.04 3.95
CA TYR A 137 7.83 -7.11 3.03
C TYR A 137 6.33 -7.41 2.96
N TYR A 138 5.52 -6.56 3.56
CA TYR A 138 4.07 -6.70 3.59
C TYR A 138 3.42 -5.79 2.56
N TYR A 139 2.61 -6.37 1.68
CA TYR A 139 1.86 -5.65 0.66
C TYR A 139 0.38 -5.66 1.03
N LEU A 140 -0.18 -4.53 1.46
CA LEU A 140 -1.60 -4.44 1.75
C LEU A 140 -2.39 -4.35 0.44
N LYS A 141 -3.16 -5.37 0.17
CA LYS A 141 -3.96 -5.52 -1.06
C LYS A 141 -5.39 -5.87 -0.70
N SER A 142 -6.34 -5.37 -1.47
CA SER A 142 -7.74 -5.78 -1.40
C SER A 142 -8.13 -6.69 -2.57
N SER A 143 -9.33 -7.26 -2.49
CA SER A 143 -9.92 -8.00 -3.61
C SER A 143 -10.41 -7.09 -4.75
N SER A 144 -10.27 -5.76 -4.62
CA SER A 144 -10.70 -4.78 -5.60
C SER A 144 -10.05 -4.98 -6.97
N LYS A 145 -10.77 -4.57 -8.02
CA LYS A 145 -10.27 -4.68 -9.39
C LYS A 145 -9.06 -3.79 -9.64
N ILE A 146 -8.96 -2.64 -8.97
CA ILE A 146 -7.82 -1.73 -9.12
C ILE A 146 -6.55 -2.34 -8.50
N ASP A 147 -6.61 -2.85 -7.27
CA ASP A 147 -5.46 -3.50 -6.61
C ASP A 147 -4.98 -4.73 -7.39
N LYS A 148 -5.92 -5.56 -7.88
CA LYS A 148 -5.58 -6.71 -8.74
C LYS A 148 -4.89 -6.29 -10.03
N ALA A 149 -5.36 -5.21 -10.68
CA ALA A 149 -4.80 -4.74 -11.93
C ALA A 149 -3.40 -4.13 -11.74
N VAL A 150 -3.20 -3.36 -10.67
CA VAL A 150 -1.89 -2.81 -10.30
C VAL A 150 -0.92 -3.95 -9.99
N SER A 151 -1.32 -4.89 -9.12
CA SER A 151 -0.48 -6.06 -8.76
C SER A 151 -0.09 -6.88 -9.99
N ALA A 152 -1.02 -7.12 -10.93
CA ALA A 152 -0.74 -7.84 -12.16
C ALA A 152 0.23 -7.10 -13.10
N ALA A 153 0.19 -5.77 -13.14
CA ALA A 153 1.15 -4.97 -13.91
C ALA A 153 2.55 -5.06 -13.29
N LEU A 154 2.65 -4.91 -11.96
CA LEU A 154 3.90 -5.00 -11.22
C LEU A 154 4.54 -6.39 -11.32
N ALA A 155 3.76 -7.48 -11.24
CA ALA A 155 4.25 -8.85 -11.43
C ALA A 155 4.88 -9.07 -12.82
N ARG A 156 4.41 -8.34 -13.83
CA ARG A 156 4.99 -8.33 -15.19
C ARG A 156 6.13 -7.32 -15.35
N LYS A 157 6.58 -6.69 -14.27
CA LYS A 157 7.60 -5.62 -14.27
C LYS A 157 7.22 -4.43 -15.19
N LYS A 158 5.91 -4.17 -15.35
CA LYS A 158 5.37 -3.07 -16.16
C LYS A 158 4.79 -1.98 -15.27
N LYS A 159 4.82 -0.75 -15.78
CA LYS A 159 4.07 0.36 -15.17
C LYS A 159 2.57 0.12 -15.39
N PHE A 160 1.76 0.32 -14.34
CA PHE A 160 0.31 0.29 -14.47
C PHE A 160 -0.18 1.45 -15.34
N ASN A 161 -1.08 1.14 -16.28
CA ASN A 161 -1.66 2.13 -17.20
C ASN A 161 -3.14 2.37 -16.86
N GLU A 162 -3.44 3.55 -16.36
CA GLU A 162 -4.78 3.96 -15.93
C GLU A 162 -5.78 4.00 -17.10
N LYS A 163 -5.33 4.45 -18.29
CA LYS A 163 -6.19 4.51 -19.49
C LYS A 163 -6.62 3.12 -19.95
N ASP A 164 -5.66 2.18 -20.03
CA ASP A 164 -5.95 0.79 -20.41
C ASP A 164 -6.88 0.11 -19.40
N PHE A 165 -6.71 0.42 -18.11
CA PHE A 165 -7.59 -0.07 -17.06
C PHE A 165 -9.02 0.45 -17.24
N CYS A 166 -9.21 1.74 -17.47
CA CYS A 166 -10.53 2.35 -17.67
C CYS A 166 -11.22 1.83 -18.94
N GLN A 167 -10.51 1.70 -20.05
CA GLN A 167 -11.07 1.18 -21.31
C GLN A 167 -11.62 -0.25 -21.16
N LYS A 168 -10.94 -1.10 -20.42
CA LYS A 168 -11.42 -2.45 -20.12
C LYS A 168 -12.73 -2.47 -19.33
N PHE A 169 -13.03 -1.42 -18.57
CA PHE A 169 -14.29 -1.28 -17.84
C PHE A 169 -15.42 -0.69 -18.69
N GLU A 170 -15.11 0.22 -19.61
CA GLU A 170 -16.11 0.83 -20.50
C GLU A 170 -16.68 -0.17 -21.49
N ASN A 171 -15.86 -1.13 -21.92
CA ASN A 171 -16.23 -2.15 -22.92
C ASN A 171 -16.97 -3.37 -22.31
N ARG A 172 -17.31 -3.38 -21.02
CA ARG A 172 -18.12 -4.45 -20.44
C ARG A 172 -19.61 -4.21 -20.69
N PRO A 173 -20.37 -5.24 -21.11
CA PRO A 173 -21.81 -5.12 -21.26
C PRO A 173 -22.45 -4.69 -19.92
N ARG A 174 -23.42 -3.77 -19.98
CA ARG A 174 -24.11 -3.21 -18.79
C ARG A 174 -24.82 -4.24 -17.91
N TYR A 175 -25.16 -5.42 -18.44
CA TYR A 175 -25.86 -6.46 -17.70
C TYR A 175 -24.98 -7.20 -16.65
N GLU A 176 -23.64 -7.18 -16.78
CA GLU A 176 -22.76 -7.71 -15.73
C GLU A 176 -22.68 -6.79 -14.47
N GLN A 177 -23.33 -5.62 -14.51
CA GLN A 177 -23.34 -4.67 -13.39
C GLN A 177 -24.59 -4.79 -12.52
N MET A 178 -25.61 -5.57 -12.92
CA MET A 178 -26.92 -5.51 -12.26
C MET A 178 -27.28 -6.66 -11.34
N ASP A 179 -26.60 -7.81 -11.37
CA ASP A 179 -27.02 -8.98 -10.60
C ASP A 179 -25.88 -9.58 -9.76
N LEU A 180 -25.54 -8.90 -8.67
CA LEU A 180 -25.09 -9.57 -7.47
C LEU A 180 -26.23 -9.45 -6.46
N PRO A 181 -27.01 -10.50 -6.22
CA PRO A 181 -27.89 -10.53 -5.06
C PRO A 181 -26.97 -10.38 -3.84
N LEU A 182 -27.28 -9.41 -2.98
CA LEU A 182 -26.73 -9.36 -1.63
C LEU A 182 -27.15 -10.68 -0.96
N SER A 183 -26.24 -11.64 -0.93
CA SER A 183 -26.49 -12.86 -0.19
C SER A 183 -26.52 -12.51 1.29
N ASN A 184 -27.57 -12.94 1.97
CA ASN A 184 -27.79 -12.75 3.41
C ASN A 184 -26.80 -13.56 4.30
N ASP A 185 -25.62 -13.94 3.79
CA ASP A 185 -24.62 -14.76 4.48
C ASP A 185 -23.46 -13.96 5.10
N ASP A 186 -23.55 -12.63 5.15
CA ASP A 186 -22.53 -11.78 5.80
C ASP A 186 -22.60 -11.76 7.35
N LYS A 187 -23.15 -12.80 7.95
CA LYS A 187 -23.10 -13.01 9.41
C LYS A 187 -22.28 -14.23 9.77
N LYS A 188 -20.97 -14.16 9.57
CA LYS A 188 -19.94 -14.93 10.31
C LYS A 188 -18.55 -14.55 9.79
N ILE A 189 -18.03 -13.42 10.25
CA ILE A 189 -16.59 -13.14 10.18
C ILE A 189 -16.02 -13.49 11.56
N ASP A 190 -15.94 -14.78 11.83
CA ASP A 190 -15.08 -15.30 12.89
C ASP A 190 -13.96 -16.10 12.19
N ASN A 191 -12.72 -15.65 12.38
CA ASN A 191 -11.46 -16.15 11.82
C ASN A 191 -11.11 -15.63 10.42
N ILE A 192 -10.60 -14.38 10.40
CA ILE A 192 -9.85 -13.88 9.25
C ILE A 192 -8.51 -14.62 9.24
N ASP A 193 -8.35 -15.52 8.29
CA ASP A 193 -7.06 -16.14 8.00
C ASP A 193 -6.14 -15.08 7.37
N ILE A 194 -5.24 -14.54 8.19
CA ILE A 194 -4.28 -13.50 7.85
C ILE A 194 -3.40 -13.90 6.65
N THR A 195 -3.20 -15.20 6.45
CA THR A 195 -2.38 -15.72 5.34
C THR A 195 -2.98 -15.48 3.96
N LYS A 196 -4.29 -15.26 3.85
CA LYS A 196 -4.98 -14.91 2.60
C LYS A 196 -4.72 -13.50 2.10
N TYR A 197 -4.30 -12.58 2.96
CA TYR A 197 -4.13 -11.16 2.66
C TYR A 197 -2.66 -10.72 2.64
N CYS A 198 -1.76 -11.54 3.19
CA CYS A 198 -0.33 -11.31 3.22
C CYS A 198 0.38 -12.40 2.41
N GLU A 199 0.76 -12.14 1.17
CA GLU A 199 1.79 -12.95 0.51
C GLU A 199 3.14 -12.54 1.11
N VAL A 200 3.67 -13.37 2.00
CA VAL A 200 5.07 -13.29 2.43
C VAL A 200 5.90 -13.86 1.27
N ASN A 201 6.33 -12.98 0.37
CA ASN A 201 7.24 -13.37 -0.69
C ASN A 201 8.67 -13.37 -0.16
N ASN A 202 9.09 -14.47 0.46
CA ASN A 202 10.50 -14.74 0.81
C ASN A 202 11.41 -14.98 -0.43
N SER A 203 10.89 -14.78 -1.65
CA SER A 203 11.60 -15.12 -2.90
C SER A 203 12.03 -13.92 -3.72
N TRP A 204 12.45 -12.83 -3.09
CA TRP A 204 13.29 -11.86 -3.80
C TRP A 204 14.74 -12.29 -3.69
N SER A 205 15.11 -13.39 -4.36
CA SER A 205 16.50 -13.68 -4.65
C SER A 205 17.03 -12.54 -5.52
N ASN A 206 17.95 -11.78 -4.94
CA ASN A 206 18.67 -10.70 -5.62
C ASN A 206 19.34 -11.30 -6.88
N PRO A 207 18.99 -10.89 -8.11
CA PRO A 207 19.60 -11.43 -9.32
C PRO A 207 21.05 -10.96 -9.56
N LEU A 208 21.70 -10.35 -8.54
CA LEU A 208 23.07 -9.83 -8.58
C LEU A 208 23.97 -10.43 -7.48
N LYS A 209 23.76 -11.72 -7.17
CA LYS A 209 24.81 -12.54 -6.53
C LYS A 209 25.27 -13.61 -7.48
#